data_a2ee6456980bc6418ce33041e53a84a8
#
_entry.id   a2ee6456980bc6418ce33041e53a84a8
#
_cell.length_a   1.000
_cell.length_b   1.000
_cell.length_c   1.000
_cell.angle_alpha   90.00
_cell.angle_beta   90.00
_cell.angle_gamma   90.00
#
_symmetry.space_group_name_H-M   'P 1'
#
loop_
_entity.id
_entity.type
_entity.pdbx_description
1 polymer ?
#
loop_
_entity_poly.entity_id
_entity_poly.type
_entity_poly.pdbx_seq_one_letter_code
_entity_poly.pdbx_strand_id
1 'polypeptide(L)'
;MKLVWESCSCYYFPARRFWLIKNQSVLIRILRTAVSKLRKKTGQKTDWKNLNQYANLANPEGHYYKCGQQILKQMDNNVQIFCTSLGITGSMCGISQALKKKTSAFCLGVVRKPNNPVPGPRTLNLLKMINFNWQNHIDALIDEGTRHAYEQSLKLCRAGILAGPSSGLNLAGLLRFLRQEKLKHGLEKFRNSTGEINCVILACDLPFLYMDEYFKYLPRSFFPKIFHEKKLLNHINFRQTGKQQIIVSAATVMKKFFMCTPGRLWRTMTEGKSLSVNESYILIDLRSEKSFSCGHIPESINISESQLIAQVDALSEQWRDRKLILICEYGELSYFYARILQDKGYYGFSLSGGFIKWSELNYPRSSLTCPIRR
;
A
#
# COMPACT_ATOMS: atom_id res chain seq x y z
N MET A 1 -10.23 -25.63 -8.81
CA MET A 1 -10.71 -24.68 -7.78
C MET A 1 -11.11 -23.38 -8.51
N LYS A 2 -12.39 -23.15 -8.71
CA LYS A 2 -12.89 -21.87 -9.22
C LYS A 2 -12.87 -20.85 -8.09
N LEU A 3 -12.14 -19.76 -8.26
CA LEU A 3 -12.16 -18.62 -7.33
C LEU A 3 -13.18 -17.61 -7.86
N VAL A 4 -14.23 -17.36 -7.09
CA VAL A 4 -15.23 -16.33 -7.41
C VAL A 4 -14.78 -15.05 -6.74
N TRP A 5 -14.54 -14.02 -7.53
CA TRP A 5 -14.14 -12.69 -7.09
C TRP A 5 -15.36 -11.81 -6.92
N GLU A 6 -15.56 -11.31 -5.72
CA GLU A 6 -16.45 -10.17 -5.50
C GLU A 6 -15.87 -9.22 -4.46
N SER A 7 -15.80 -7.96 -4.86
CA SER A 7 -15.67 -6.87 -3.93
C SER A 7 -17.01 -6.70 -3.20
N CYS A 8 -17.18 -7.34 -2.05
CA CYS A 8 -18.19 -6.89 -1.12
C CYS A 8 -17.79 -5.47 -0.69
N SER A 9 -18.47 -4.46 -1.25
CA SER A 9 -18.36 -3.07 -0.81
C SER A 9 -18.93 -2.95 0.60
N CYS A 10 -18.20 -3.44 1.58
CA CYS A 10 -18.42 -3.08 2.95
C CYS A 10 -17.95 -1.63 3.09
N TYR A 11 -18.88 -0.70 3.23
CA TYR A 11 -18.59 0.71 3.47
C TYR A 11 -17.62 0.85 4.64
N TYR A 12 -16.40 1.25 4.31
CA TYR A 12 -15.33 1.54 5.25
C TYR A 12 -15.55 2.95 5.76
N PHE A 13 -15.96 3.09 7.02
CA PHE A 13 -15.88 4.37 7.72
C PHE A 13 -14.46 4.53 8.23
N PRO A 14 -13.74 5.60 7.85
CA PRO A 14 -12.38 5.84 8.33
C PRO A 14 -12.40 6.16 9.82
N ALA A 15 -11.95 5.23 10.64
CA ALA A 15 -11.63 5.49 12.03
C ALA A 15 -10.36 6.33 12.10
N ARG A 16 -10.51 7.64 12.24
CA ARG A 16 -9.41 8.56 12.52
C ARG A 16 -8.81 8.30 13.88
N ARG A 17 -7.49 8.04 13.91
CA ARG A 17 -6.52 8.14 15.02
C ARG A 17 -6.79 7.30 16.26
N PHE A 18 -6.10 6.16 16.35
CA PHE A 18 -5.76 5.51 17.62
C PHE A 18 -4.25 5.36 17.75
N TRP A 19 -3.70 5.90 18.85
CA TRP A 19 -2.31 5.77 19.22
C TRP A 19 -2.01 4.34 19.74
N LEU A 20 -0.92 3.74 19.26
CA LEU A 20 -0.41 2.46 19.77
C LEU A 20 0.32 2.67 21.09
N ILE A 21 -0.14 2.00 22.15
CA ILE A 21 0.61 1.84 23.39
C ILE A 21 1.07 0.37 23.47
N LYS A 22 2.37 0.15 23.59
CA LYS A 22 3.01 -1.16 23.72
C LYS A 22 2.71 -1.78 25.11
N ASN A 23 2.41 -3.10 25.12
CA ASN A 23 2.15 -3.98 26.29
C ASN A 23 0.75 -3.94 26.90
N GLN A 24 -0.20 -4.82 26.38
CA GLN A 24 -1.53 -4.68 26.92
C GLN A 24 -2.55 -5.75 26.57
N SER A 25 -2.46 -6.92 27.14
CA SER A 25 -3.59 -7.87 27.11
C SER A 25 -4.78 -7.43 28.00
N VAL A 26 -4.53 -6.72 29.08
CA VAL A 26 -5.55 -6.26 30.06
C VAL A 26 -6.18 -4.93 29.61
N LEU A 27 -5.39 -3.96 29.16
CA LEU A 27 -5.88 -2.63 28.73
C LEU A 27 -6.74 -2.73 27.46
N ILE A 28 -6.41 -3.63 26.53
CA ILE A 28 -7.22 -3.89 25.33
C ILE A 28 -8.61 -4.41 25.71
N ARG A 29 -8.72 -5.22 26.76
CA ARG A 29 -10.02 -5.73 27.25
C ARG A 29 -10.87 -4.60 27.85
N ILE A 30 -10.26 -3.74 28.67
CA ILE A 30 -10.93 -2.56 29.28
C ILE A 30 -11.35 -1.56 28.22
N LEU A 31 -10.46 -1.23 27.26
CA LEU A 31 -10.77 -0.30 26.17
C LEU A 31 -11.87 -0.80 25.23
N ARG A 32 -11.89 -2.10 24.89
CA ARG A 32 -12.97 -2.69 24.09
C ARG A 32 -14.32 -2.62 24.79
N THR A 33 -14.38 -2.86 26.11
CA THR A 33 -15.59 -2.75 26.91
C THR A 33 -16.04 -1.29 27.03
N ALA A 34 -15.09 -0.36 27.24
CA ALA A 34 -15.36 1.08 27.30
C ALA A 34 -15.86 1.62 25.96
N VAL A 35 -15.22 1.26 24.85
CA VAL A 35 -15.64 1.66 23.49
C VAL A 35 -17.03 1.09 23.16
N SER A 36 -17.34 -0.15 23.53
CA SER A 36 -18.67 -0.73 23.35
C SER A 36 -19.74 0.01 24.16
N LYS A 37 -19.45 0.33 25.44
CA LYS A 37 -20.34 1.15 26.28
C LYS A 37 -20.51 2.57 25.73
N LEU A 38 -19.43 3.20 25.29
CA LEU A 38 -19.47 4.53 24.71
C LEU A 38 -20.31 4.57 23.43
N ARG A 39 -20.16 3.56 22.54
CA ARG A 39 -20.98 3.41 21.33
C ARG A 39 -22.47 3.28 21.65
N LYS A 40 -22.84 2.48 22.65
CA LYS A 40 -24.23 2.36 23.11
C LYS A 40 -24.76 3.69 23.63
N LYS A 41 -23.98 4.40 24.46
CA LYS A 41 -24.35 5.69 25.04
C LYS A 41 -24.48 6.78 23.96
N THR A 42 -23.60 6.78 22.96
CA THR A 42 -23.65 7.73 21.84
C THR A 42 -24.87 7.51 20.96
N GLY A 43 -25.28 6.26 20.71
CA GLY A 43 -26.47 5.93 19.94
C GLY A 43 -27.81 6.27 20.64
N GLN A 44 -27.78 6.66 21.91
CA GLN A 44 -28.95 7.16 22.65
C GLN A 44 -29.22 8.64 22.49
N LYS A 45 -28.29 9.39 21.88
CA LYS A 45 -28.49 10.82 21.53
C LYS A 45 -29.41 10.93 20.32
N THR A 46 -30.33 11.89 20.34
CA THR A 46 -31.39 12.06 19.33
C THR A 46 -30.88 12.16 17.89
N ASP A 47 -29.68 12.71 17.69
CA ASP A 47 -29.10 12.97 16.35
C ASP A 47 -28.09 11.90 15.90
N TRP A 48 -27.91 10.83 16.69
CA TRP A 48 -26.93 9.80 16.43
C TRP A 48 -27.57 8.42 16.34
N LYS A 49 -27.30 7.68 15.26
CA LYS A 49 -27.73 6.30 15.11
C LYS A 49 -26.54 5.35 15.24
N ASN A 50 -26.61 4.46 16.21
CA ASN A 50 -25.66 3.34 16.31
C ASN A 50 -26.20 2.15 15.50
N LEU A 51 -25.56 1.84 14.40
CA LEU A 51 -25.96 0.73 13.52
C LEU A 51 -25.76 -0.65 14.16
N ASN A 52 -25.01 -0.72 15.25
CA ASN A 52 -24.83 -1.91 16.12
C ASN A 52 -24.62 -3.22 15.35
N GLN A 53 -23.65 -3.27 14.48
CA GLN A 53 -23.34 -4.43 13.62
C GLN A 53 -23.18 -5.77 14.40
N TYR A 54 -23.03 -5.73 15.72
CA TYR A 54 -22.86 -6.90 16.58
C TYR A 54 -24.16 -7.60 16.93
N ALA A 55 -25.29 -6.94 16.80
CA ALA A 55 -26.61 -7.46 17.17
C ALA A 55 -27.72 -7.08 16.18
N ASN A 56 -27.46 -6.20 15.24
CA ASN A 56 -28.44 -5.77 14.24
C ASN A 56 -28.59 -6.85 13.16
N LEU A 57 -29.79 -7.41 13.00
CA LEU A 57 -30.10 -8.44 12.01
C LEU A 57 -29.88 -7.99 10.56
N ALA A 58 -29.92 -6.68 10.28
CA ALA A 58 -29.55 -6.13 8.97
C ALA A 58 -28.15 -6.53 8.50
N ASN A 59 -27.24 -6.88 9.45
CA ASN A 59 -25.90 -7.38 9.10
C ASN A 59 -25.98 -8.75 8.39
N PRO A 60 -26.46 -9.84 9.00
CA PRO A 60 -26.60 -11.12 8.31
C PRO A 60 -27.61 -11.06 7.14
N GLU A 61 -28.67 -10.29 7.25
CA GLU A 61 -29.64 -10.10 6.15
C GLU A 61 -29.00 -9.48 4.89
N GLY A 62 -28.15 -8.47 5.06
CA GLY A 62 -27.41 -7.89 3.95
C GLY A 62 -26.56 -8.92 3.21
N HIS A 63 -25.89 -9.80 3.96
CA HIS A 63 -25.12 -10.91 3.39
C HIS A 63 -26.01 -11.99 2.75
N TYR A 64 -27.18 -12.25 3.31
CA TYR A 64 -28.14 -13.18 2.74
C TYR A 64 -28.66 -12.72 1.38
N TYR A 65 -29.15 -11.47 1.31
CA TYR A 65 -29.79 -10.93 0.11
C TYR A 65 -28.81 -10.50 -0.98
N LYS A 66 -27.56 -10.18 -0.62
CA LYS A 66 -26.54 -9.76 -1.58
C LYS A 66 -25.51 -10.85 -1.82
N CYS A 67 -24.56 -11.03 -0.93
CA CYS A 67 -23.41 -11.92 -1.15
C CYS A 67 -23.85 -13.37 -1.40
N GLY A 68 -24.79 -13.89 -0.62
CA GLY A 68 -25.28 -15.27 -0.77
C GLY A 68 -25.97 -15.49 -2.13
N GLN A 69 -26.82 -14.55 -2.56
CA GLN A 69 -27.50 -14.67 -3.86
C GLN A 69 -26.52 -14.52 -5.03
N GLN A 70 -25.52 -13.66 -4.90
CA GLN A 70 -24.50 -13.51 -5.94
C GLN A 70 -23.64 -14.79 -6.06
N ILE A 71 -23.22 -15.40 -4.96
CA ILE A 71 -22.50 -16.67 -4.97
C ILE A 71 -23.35 -17.76 -5.66
N LEU A 72 -24.61 -17.90 -5.28
CA LEU A 72 -25.52 -18.85 -5.91
C LEU A 72 -25.61 -18.64 -7.43
N LYS A 73 -25.79 -17.39 -7.87
CA LYS A 73 -25.85 -17.05 -9.28
C LYS A 73 -24.56 -17.34 -10.02
N GLN A 74 -23.42 -16.94 -9.48
CA GLN A 74 -22.11 -17.09 -10.15
C GLN A 74 -21.63 -18.55 -10.20
N MET A 75 -22.07 -19.35 -9.25
CA MET A 75 -21.73 -20.75 -9.16
C MET A 75 -22.81 -21.68 -9.72
N ASP A 76 -23.85 -21.13 -10.33
CA ASP A 76 -25.01 -21.88 -10.84
C ASP A 76 -25.58 -22.87 -9.78
N ASN A 77 -25.67 -22.41 -8.54
CA ASN A 77 -26.02 -23.22 -7.35
C ASN A 77 -25.09 -24.42 -7.10
N ASN A 78 -23.92 -24.46 -7.69
CA ASN A 78 -22.99 -25.57 -7.60
C ASN A 78 -21.85 -25.25 -6.62
N VAL A 79 -22.20 -25.16 -5.32
CA VAL A 79 -21.26 -24.89 -4.21
C VAL A 79 -21.26 -26.10 -3.26
N GLN A 80 -20.12 -26.75 -3.13
CA GLN A 80 -19.96 -27.89 -2.21
C GLN A 80 -19.43 -27.44 -0.85
N ILE A 81 -18.51 -26.49 -0.81
CA ILE A 81 -17.96 -25.98 0.45
C ILE A 81 -17.93 -24.45 0.41
N PHE A 82 -18.50 -23.84 1.42
CA PHE A 82 -18.35 -22.41 1.73
C PHE A 82 -17.47 -22.24 2.97
N CYS A 83 -16.42 -21.44 2.88
CA CYS A 83 -15.49 -21.23 3.97
C CYS A 83 -15.24 -19.74 4.22
N THR A 84 -15.40 -19.31 5.46
CA THR A 84 -15.06 -17.94 5.87
C THR A 84 -14.62 -17.88 7.33
N SER A 85 -13.77 -16.90 7.64
CA SER A 85 -13.35 -16.64 9.02
C SER A 85 -14.44 -15.96 9.83
N LEU A 86 -14.47 -16.27 11.12
CA LEU A 86 -15.47 -15.78 12.04
C LEU A 86 -14.97 -14.53 12.78
N GLY A 87 -15.46 -13.36 12.36
CA GLY A 87 -15.29 -12.08 13.05
C GLY A 87 -16.53 -11.73 13.88
N ILE A 88 -17.45 -10.96 13.29
CA ILE A 88 -18.77 -10.64 13.87
C ILE A 88 -19.81 -11.71 13.47
N THR A 89 -19.43 -12.59 12.59
CA THR A 89 -20.20 -13.75 12.08
C THR A 89 -21.37 -13.43 11.15
N GLY A 90 -21.68 -12.17 10.88
CA GLY A 90 -22.80 -11.80 9.99
C GLY A 90 -22.69 -12.41 8.60
N SER A 91 -21.49 -12.39 8.00
CA SER A 91 -21.23 -13.00 6.68
C SER A 91 -21.44 -14.52 6.68
N MET A 92 -20.94 -15.22 7.71
CA MET A 92 -21.20 -16.65 7.84
C MET A 92 -22.70 -16.93 7.96
N CYS A 93 -23.41 -16.26 8.87
CA CYS A 93 -24.85 -16.47 9.08
C CYS A 93 -25.67 -16.20 7.81
N GLY A 94 -25.46 -15.05 7.18
CA GLY A 94 -26.27 -14.67 6.01
C GLY A 94 -25.98 -15.51 4.78
N ILE A 95 -24.70 -15.74 4.47
CA ILE A 95 -24.34 -16.51 3.26
C ILE A 95 -24.71 -17.97 3.41
N SER A 96 -24.39 -18.62 4.56
CA SER A 96 -24.74 -20.02 4.79
C SER A 96 -26.26 -20.26 4.70
N GLN A 97 -27.04 -19.33 5.25
CA GLN A 97 -28.50 -19.41 5.17
C GLN A 97 -28.99 -19.34 3.71
N ALA A 98 -28.41 -18.47 2.90
CA ALA A 98 -28.74 -18.37 1.49
C ALA A 98 -28.35 -19.65 0.72
N LEU A 99 -27.13 -20.14 0.94
CA LEU A 99 -26.63 -21.35 0.29
C LEU A 99 -27.45 -22.59 0.67
N LYS A 100 -27.67 -22.82 1.97
CA LYS A 100 -28.40 -24.01 2.47
C LYS A 100 -29.87 -24.07 2.04
N LYS A 101 -30.45 -22.96 1.55
CA LYS A 101 -31.80 -22.97 0.91
C LYS A 101 -31.82 -23.55 -0.48
N LYS A 102 -30.69 -23.52 -1.19
CA LYS A 102 -30.63 -23.89 -2.61
C LYS A 102 -29.64 -25.01 -2.90
N THR A 103 -28.72 -25.28 -1.97
CA THR A 103 -27.65 -26.27 -2.12
C THR A 103 -27.44 -27.04 -0.81
N SER A 104 -26.72 -28.14 -0.88
CA SER A 104 -26.21 -28.87 0.29
C SER A 104 -24.80 -28.41 0.71
N ALA A 105 -24.48 -27.14 0.52
CA ALA A 105 -23.16 -26.61 0.80
C ALA A 105 -22.71 -26.83 2.25
N PHE A 106 -21.55 -27.42 2.43
CA PHE A 106 -20.89 -27.55 3.71
C PHE A 106 -20.24 -26.23 4.13
N CYS A 107 -20.61 -25.70 5.28
CA CYS A 107 -20.18 -24.39 5.78
C CYS A 107 -19.06 -24.54 6.81
N LEU A 108 -17.85 -24.15 6.44
CA LEU A 108 -16.64 -24.22 7.28
C LEU A 108 -16.33 -22.87 7.90
N GLY A 109 -16.43 -22.79 9.23
CA GLY A 109 -15.96 -21.64 10.00
C GLY A 109 -14.46 -21.69 10.28
N VAL A 110 -13.75 -20.57 10.13
CA VAL A 110 -12.34 -20.47 10.50
C VAL A 110 -12.16 -19.46 11.62
N VAL A 111 -11.48 -19.84 12.69
CA VAL A 111 -11.08 -18.94 13.77
C VAL A 111 -9.57 -18.79 13.81
N ARG A 112 -9.10 -17.67 14.33
CA ARG A 112 -7.66 -17.54 14.57
C ARG A 112 -7.26 -18.23 15.88
N LYS A 113 -6.10 -18.86 15.92
CA LYS A 113 -5.51 -19.42 17.14
C LYS A 113 -5.28 -18.34 18.21
N PRO A 114 -5.35 -18.70 19.50
CA PRO A 114 -4.91 -17.82 20.58
C PRO A 114 -3.47 -17.33 20.32
N ASN A 115 -3.20 -16.07 20.65
CA ASN A 115 -1.90 -15.39 20.43
C ASN A 115 -1.41 -15.32 18.98
N ASN A 116 -2.28 -15.60 18.01
CA ASN A 116 -2.02 -15.49 16.59
C ASN A 116 -2.82 -14.31 16.01
N PRO A 117 -2.27 -13.09 15.94
CA PRO A 117 -2.99 -11.94 15.43
C PRO A 117 -3.24 -12.06 13.93
N VAL A 118 -4.50 -11.94 13.55
CA VAL A 118 -4.97 -11.75 12.17
C VAL A 118 -6.06 -10.69 12.23
N PRO A 119 -5.99 -9.61 11.46
CA PRO A 119 -7.01 -8.56 11.46
C PRO A 119 -8.39 -9.11 11.08
N GLY A 120 -9.43 -8.72 11.81
CA GLY A 120 -10.82 -9.12 11.58
C GLY A 120 -11.25 -10.41 12.31
N PRO A 121 -10.71 -11.59 12.00
CA PRO A 121 -11.08 -12.86 12.63
C PRO A 121 -10.87 -12.88 14.15
N ARG A 122 -11.71 -13.65 14.84
CA ARG A 122 -11.66 -13.82 16.31
C ARG A 122 -11.15 -15.20 16.71
N THR A 123 -10.68 -15.30 17.95
CA THR A 123 -10.50 -16.59 18.61
C THR A 123 -11.86 -17.13 19.06
N LEU A 124 -11.96 -18.45 19.27
CA LEU A 124 -13.20 -19.07 19.75
C LEU A 124 -13.73 -18.43 21.04
N ASN A 125 -12.84 -18.07 21.98
CA ASN A 125 -13.25 -17.41 23.22
C ASN A 125 -13.85 -16.01 22.98
N LEU A 126 -13.40 -15.28 21.98
CA LEU A 126 -13.95 -13.96 21.65
C LEU A 126 -15.29 -14.05 20.90
N LEU A 127 -15.60 -15.19 20.28
CA LEU A 127 -16.90 -15.43 19.66
C LEU A 127 -18.03 -15.59 20.66
N LYS A 128 -17.73 -15.97 21.91
CA LYS A 128 -18.75 -16.05 22.97
C LYS A 128 -19.46 -14.71 23.25
N MET A 129 -18.89 -13.59 22.82
CA MET A 129 -19.47 -12.24 22.97
C MET A 129 -20.32 -11.81 21.76
N ILE A 130 -20.49 -12.67 20.77
CA ILE A 130 -21.27 -12.37 19.56
C ILE A 130 -22.71 -12.86 19.78
N ASN A 131 -23.67 -11.98 19.51
CA ASN A 131 -25.08 -12.26 19.77
C ASN A 131 -25.78 -13.06 18.65
N PHE A 132 -25.15 -13.19 17.48
CA PHE A 132 -25.70 -14.02 16.41
C PHE A 132 -25.50 -15.50 16.73
N ASN A 133 -26.52 -16.32 16.44
CA ASN A 133 -26.47 -17.76 16.62
C ASN A 133 -25.68 -18.45 15.49
N TRP A 134 -24.41 -18.08 15.38
CA TRP A 134 -23.54 -18.51 14.30
C TRP A 134 -23.24 -20.02 14.32
N GLN A 135 -23.36 -20.68 15.47
CA GLN A 135 -23.12 -22.12 15.62
C GLN A 135 -24.05 -22.93 14.72
N ASN A 136 -25.30 -22.48 14.54
CA ASN A 136 -26.28 -23.16 13.68
C ASN A 136 -26.00 -22.99 12.19
N HIS A 137 -25.03 -22.16 11.85
CA HIS A 137 -24.70 -21.80 10.47
C HIS A 137 -23.41 -22.44 9.96
N ILE A 138 -22.72 -23.20 10.79
CA ILE A 138 -21.49 -23.93 10.43
C ILE A 138 -21.69 -25.43 10.59
N ASP A 139 -21.03 -26.21 9.73
CA ASP A 139 -20.99 -27.66 9.81
C ASP A 139 -19.68 -28.14 10.44
N ALA A 140 -18.62 -27.36 10.35
CA ALA A 140 -17.37 -27.58 11.06
C ALA A 140 -16.67 -26.26 11.41
N LEU A 141 -15.77 -26.34 12.39
CA LEU A 141 -14.94 -25.23 12.83
C LEU A 141 -13.47 -25.67 12.85
N ILE A 142 -12.60 -24.82 12.30
CA ILE A 142 -11.16 -25.05 12.32
C ILE A 142 -10.43 -23.78 12.79
N ASP A 143 -9.30 -23.96 13.46
CA ASP A 143 -8.45 -22.85 13.86
C ASP A 143 -7.22 -22.74 12.95
N GLU A 144 -6.69 -21.52 12.76
CA GLU A 144 -5.48 -21.32 11.96
C GLU A 144 -4.60 -20.20 12.52
N GLY A 145 -3.30 -20.25 12.19
CA GLY A 145 -2.28 -19.35 12.72
C GLY A 145 -1.96 -18.17 11.81
N THR A 146 -1.35 -17.13 12.40
CA THR A 146 -0.93 -15.91 11.71
C THR A 146 -0.05 -16.20 10.50
N ARG A 147 1.01 -17.01 10.68
CA ARG A 147 1.97 -17.29 9.60
C ARG A 147 1.28 -17.87 8.37
N HIS A 148 0.43 -18.88 8.54
CA HIS A 148 -0.29 -19.49 7.41
C HIS A 148 -1.27 -18.52 6.76
N ALA A 149 -1.93 -17.65 7.55
CA ALA A 149 -2.81 -16.62 7.02
C ALA A 149 -2.05 -15.67 6.06
N TYR A 150 -0.91 -15.12 6.51
CA TYR A 150 -0.10 -14.23 5.69
C TYR A 150 0.55 -14.94 4.49
N GLU A 151 0.97 -16.19 4.66
CA GLU A 151 1.52 -17.01 3.58
C GLU A 151 0.51 -17.24 2.46
N GLN A 152 -0.72 -17.67 2.80
CA GLN A 152 -1.75 -17.91 1.79
C GLN A 152 -2.24 -16.60 1.15
N SER A 153 -2.35 -15.52 1.92
CA SER A 153 -2.63 -14.19 1.38
C SER A 153 -1.57 -13.75 0.36
N LEU A 154 -0.28 -13.90 0.68
CA LEU A 154 0.79 -13.56 -0.25
C LEU A 154 0.76 -14.43 -1.51
N LYS A 155 0.42 -15.71 -1.41
CA LYS A 155 0.23 -16.60 -2.56
C LYS A 155 -0.94 -16.16 -3.45
N LEU A 156 -2.05 -15.75 -2.85
CA LEU A 156 -3.18 -15.16 -3.59
C LEU A 156 -2.75 -13.90 -4.34
N CYS A 157 -2.05 -12.99 -3.67
CA CYS A 157 -1.55 -11.77 -4.30
C CYS A 157 -0.62 -12.05 -5.48
N ARG A 158 0.27 -13.04 -5.36
CA ARG A 158 1.17 -13.46 -6.46
C ARG A 158 0.44 -14.14 -7.61
N ALA A 159 -0.73 -14.73 -7.34
CA ALA A 159 -1.62 -15.26 -8.36
C ALA A 159 -2.53 -14.19 -8.99
N GLY A 160 -2.32 -12.90 -8.68
CA GLY A 160 -3.12 -11.78 -9.19
C GLY A 160 -4.39 -11.48 -8.38
N ILE A 161 -4.61 -12.16 -7.26
CA ILE A 161 -5.78 -11.97 -6.39
C ILE A 161 -5.36 -11.15 -5.17
N LEU A 162 -5.58 -9.85 -5.22
CA LEU A 162 -5.21 -8.94 -4.13
C LEU A 162 -6.12 -9.16 -2.91
N ALA A 163 -5.70 -9.99 -1.99
CA ALA A 163 -6.48 -10.42 -0.83
C ALA A 163 -5.67 -10.31 0.46
N GLY A 164 -6.24 -9.68 1.48
CA GLY A 164 -5.60 -9.45 2.78
C GLY A 164 -5.47 -10.71 3.65
N PRO A 165 -4.86 -10.57 4.85
CA PRO A 165 -4.53 -11.71 5.72
C PRO A 165 -5.74 -12.51 6.19
N SER A 166 -6.92 -11.88 6.37
CA SER A 166 -8.16 -12.60 6.74
C SER A 166 -8.62 -13.53 5.63
N SER A 167 -8.44 -13.15 4.37
CA SER A 167 -8.71 -13.99 3.19
C SER A 167 -7.72 -15.15 3.11
N GLY A 168 -6.44 -14.88 3.42
CA GLY A 168 -5.43 -15.92 3.55
C GLY A 168 -5.74 -16.90 4.67
N LEU A 169 -6.32 -16.45 5.79
CA LEU A 169 -6.79 -17.31 6.88
C LEU A 169 -7.90 -18.25 6.40
N ASN A 170 -8.86 -17.73 5.61
CA ASN A 170 -9.93 -18.54 5.00
C ASN A 170 -9.34 -19.65 4.13
N LEU A 171 -8.41 -19.32 3.24
CA LEU A 171 -7.77 -20.31 2.37
C LEU A 171 -6.92 -21.32 3.16
N ALA A 172 -6.14 -20.85 4.14
CA ALA A 172 -5.34 -21.74 5.00
C ALA A 172 -6.21 -22.74 5.75
N GLY A 173 -7.30 -22.26 6.35
CA GLY A 173 -8.27 -23.10 7.06
C GLY A 173 -8.94 -24.11 6.13
N LEU A 174 -9.41 -23.70 4.96
CA LEU A 174 -9.99 -24.58 3.96
C LEU A 174 -9.01 -25.67 3.52
N LEU A 175 -7.78 -25.30 3.16
CA LEU A 175 -6.75 -26.25 2.73
C LEU A 175 -6.39 -27.26 3.85
N ARG A 176 -6.30 -26.79 5.08
CA ARG A 176 -6.07 -27.67 6.24
C ARG A 176 -7.23 -28.64 6.44
N PHE A 177 -8.46 -28.15 6.40
CA PHE A 177 -9.65 -28.98 6.51
C PHE A 177 -9.68 -30.06 5.43
N LEU A 178 -9.52 -29.69 4.16
CA LEU A 178 -9.52 -30.65 3.05
C LEU A 178 -8.42 -31.72 3.17
N ARG A 179 -7.23 -31.34 3.65
CA ARG A 179 -6.14 -32.31 3.89
C ARG A 179 -6.51 -33.30 5.00
N GLN A 180 -7.11 -32.80 6.09
CA GLN A 180 -7.55 -33.65 7.20
C GLN A 180 -8.67 -34.59 6.78
N GLU A 181 -9.66 -34.11 6.05
CA GLU A 181 -10.76 -34.94 5.53
C GLU A 181 -10.24 -35.99 4.55
N LYS A 182 -9.36 -35.62 3.63
CA LYS A 182 -8.76 -36.55 2.68
C LYS A 182 -8.05 -37.72 3.36
N LEU A 183 -7.35 -37.45 4.47
CA LEU A 183 -6.62 -38.48 5.22
C LEU A 183 -7.52 -39.39 6.06
N LYS A 184 -8.63 -38.83 6.60
CA LYS A 184 -9.49 -39.55 7.52
C LYS A 184 -10.65 -40.28 6.84
N HIS A 185 -11.29 -39.62 5.89
CA HIS A 185 -12.60 -40.04 5.37
C HIS A 185 -12.68 -40.01 3.84
N GLY A 186 -11.62 -39.57 3.16
CA GLY A 186 -11.70 -39.21 1.75
C GLY A 186 -12.49 -37.94 1.48
N LEU A 187 -12.56 -37.55 0.21
CA LEU A 187 -13.28 -36.32 -0.19
C LEU A 187 -14.57 -36.61 -0.98
N GLU A 188 -14.93 -37.88 -1.12
CA GLU A 188 -16.04 -38.32 -2.00
C GLU A 188 -17.37 -37.68 -1.59
N LYS A 189 -17.63 -37.53 -0.30
CA LYS A 189 -18.84 -36.91 0.23
C LYS A 189 -19.05 -35.43 -0.19
N PHE A 190 -17.99 -34.76 -0.64
CA PHE A 190 -18.05 -33.36 -1.10
C PHE A 190 -18.10 -33.24 -2.62
N ARG A 191 -18.03 -34.34 -3.38
CA ARG A 191 -18.06 -34.26 -4.83
C ARG A 191 -19.46 -33.99 -5.35
N ASN A 192 -19.52 -33.15 -6.39
CA ASN A 192 -20.74 -32.95 -7.18
C ASN A 192 -20.94 -34.10 -8.18
N SER A 193 -21.97 -34.03 -9.01
CA SER A 193 -22.29 -35.01 -10.05
C SER A 193 -21.20 -35.16 -11.12
N THR A 194 -20.32 -34.14 -11.28
CA THR A 194 -19.18 -34.17 -12.22
C THR A 194 -17.87 -34.63 -11.55
N GLY A 195 -17.93 -35.03 -10.27
CA GLY A 195 -16.76 -35.43 -9.50
C GLY A 195 -15.90 -34.27 -8.95
N GLU A 196 -16.32 -33.02 -9.14
CA GLU A 196 -15.60 -31.82 -8.67
C GLU A 196 -16.05 -31.38 -7.28
N ILE A 197 -15.19 -30.59 -6.60
CA ILE A 197 -15.51 -29.95 -5.33
C ILE A 197 -15.33 -28.44 -5.49
N ASN A 198 -16.41 -27.72 -5.67
CA ASN A 198 -16.41 -26.27 -5.78
C ASN A 198 -16.38 -25.64 -4.40
N CYS A 199 -15.26 -25.01 -4.07
CA CYS A 199 -15.05 -24.33 -2.80
C CYS A 199 -15.11 -22.82 -2.98
N VAL A 200 -15.88 -22.14 -2.14
CA VAL A 200 -15.97 -20.67 -2.12
C VAL A 200 -15.37 -20.15 -0.84
N ILE A 201 -14.46 -19.19 -0.93
CA ILE A 201 -13.92 -18.42 0.20
C ILE A 201 -14.22 -16.93 0.00
N LEU A 202 -14.32 -16.18 1.10
CA LEU A 202 -14.45 -14.73 1.04
C LEU A 202 -13.07 -14.07 0.99
N ALA A 203 -12.89 -13.14 0.03
CA ALA A 203 -11.79 -12.20 0.00
C ALA A 203 -12.29 -10.85 0.56
N CYS A 204 -11.99 -10.58 1.84
CA CYS A 204 -12.66 -9.54 2.60
C CYS A 204 -12.08 -8.14 2.37
N ASP A 205 -10.78 -8.04 2.13
CA ASP A 205 -10.04 -6.77 2.03
C ASP A 205 -8.78 -6.91 1.17
N LEU A 206 -8.12 -5.78 0.93
CA LEU A 206 -6.90 -5.69 0.16
C LEU A 206 -5.66 -5.82 1.07
N PRO A 207 -4.49 -6.27 0.55
CA PRO A 207 -3.29 -6.49 1.34
C PRO A 207 -2.58 -5.21 1.79
N PHE A 208 -2.86 -4.07 1.16
CA PHE A 208 -2.06 -2.84 1.29
C PHE A 208 -1.99 -2.28 2.71
N LEU A 209 -3.04 -2.45 3.53
CA LEU A 209 -3.06 -2.00 4.92
C LEU A 209 -2.14 -2.80 5.84
N TYR A 210 -1.62 -3.92 5.37
CA TYR A 210 -0.87 -4.91 6.16
C TYR A 210 0.54 -5.14 5.64
N MET A 211 1.07 -4.27 4.77
CA MET A 211 2.35 -4.48 4.09
C MET A 211 3.51 -4.76 5.07
N ASP A 212 3.64 -3.96 6.12
CA ASP A 212 4.70 -4.15 7.13
C ASP A 212 4.56 -5.47 7.89
N GLU A 213 3.32 -5.95 8.06
CA GLU A 213 3.03 -7.18 8.78
C GLU A 213 3.46 -8.43 8.00
N TYR A 214 3.46 -8.40 6.66
CA TYR A 214 4.00 -9.49 5.86
C TYR A 214 5.47 -9.72 6.16
N PHE A 215 6.27 -8.65 6.23
CA PHE A 215 7.70 -8.75 6.58
C PHE A 215 7.93 -9.13 8.03
N LYS A 216 6.99 -8.83 8.92
CA LYS A 216 7.03 -9.21 10.33
C LYS A 216 6.74 -10.70 10.55
N TYR A 217 5.76 -11.26 9.85
CA TYR A 217 5.26 -12.61 10.11
C TYR A 217 5.79 -13.67 9.16
N LEU A 218 6.35 -13.29 8.02
CA LEU A 218 6.92 -14.23 7.06
C LEU A 218 8.45 -14.17 7.05
N PRO A 219 9.12 -15.32 6.91
CA PRO A 219 10.57 -15.37 6.75
C PRO A 219 11.04 -14.62 5.49
N ARG A 220 12.26 -14.09 5.54
CA ARG A 220 12.87 -13.38 4.40
C ARG A 220 12.87 -14.20 3.10
N SER A 221 12.93 -15.53 3.20
CA SER A 221 12.89 -16.44 2.04
C SER A 221 11.60 -16.36 1.20
N PHE A 222 10.53 -15.81 1.76
CA PHE A 222 9.30 -15.55 1.00
C PHE A 222 9.42 -14.37 0.03
N PHE A 223 10.46 -13.54 0.18
CA PHE A 223 10.64 -12.34 -0.63
C PHE A 223 11.88 -12.48 -1.50
N PRO A 224 11.77 -12.32 -2.84
CA PRO A 224 12.92 -12.36 -3.71
C PRO A 224 13.91 -11.26 -3.34
N LYS A 225 15.20 -11.48 -3.63
CA LYS A 225 16.20 -10.42 -3.51
C LYS A 225 15.83 -9.28 -4.47
N ILE A 226 15.79 -8.07 -3.93
CA ILE A 226 15.66 -6.87 -4.75
C ILE A 226 17.07 -6.55 -5.26
N PHE A 227 17.24 -6.59 -6.58
CA PHE A 227 18.48 -6.15 -7.19
C PHE A 227 18.64 -4.64 -6.96
N HIS A 228 19.84 -4.24 -6.53
CA HIS A 228 20.15 -2.85 -6.18
C HIS A 228 19.36 -2.28 -4.98
N GLU A 229 18.94 -3.12 -4.05
CA GLU A 229 18.25 -2.74 -2.80
C GLU A 229 18.92 -1.55 -2.09
N LYS A 230 20.26 -1.51 -2.05
CA LYS A 230 21.01 -0.39 -1.48
C LYS A 230 20.71 0.95 -2.16
N LYS A 231 20.41 0.97 -3.47
CA LYS A 231 20.04 2.19 -4.20
C LYS A 231 18.63 2.65 -3.83
N LEU A 232 17.69 1.71 -3.65
CA LEU A 232 16.33 2.01 -3.19
C LEU A 232 16.31 2.45 -1.71
N LEU A 233 17.08 1.79 -0.84
CA LEU A 233 17.16 2.15 0.57
C LEU A 233 17.90 3.48 0.80
N ASN A 234 18.89 3.83 -0.01
CA ASN A 234 19.54 5.13 0.05
C ASN A 234 18.58 6.28 -0.26
N HIS A 235 17.54 6.04 -1.07
CA HIS A 235 16.48 7.01 -1.29
C HIS A 235 15.59 7.21 -0.05
N ILE A 236 15.33 6.14 0.70
CA ILE A 236 14.52 6.19 1.94
C ILE A 236 15.32 6.75 3.11
N ASN A 237 16.60 6.44 3.21
CA ASN A 237 17.53 6.94 4.26
C ASN A 237 18.07 8.35 3.99
N PHE A 238 17.55 9.03 2.98
CA PHE A 238 17.93 10.40 2.61
C PHE A 238 17.94 11.39 3.79
N ARG A 239 17.06 11.22 4.77
CA ARG A 239 16.98 12.08 5.95
C ARG A 239 17.94 11.71 7.10
N GLN A 240 18.62 10.54 7.06
CA GLN A 240 19.37 10.02 8.21
C GLN A 240 20.86 9.87 8.03
N THR A 241 21.39 9.85 6.81
CA THR A 241 22.84 9.70 6.61
C THR A 241 23.45 11.04 6.21
N GLY A 242 24.13 11.67 7.16
CA GLY A 242 24.77 12.99 7.09
C GLY A 242 25.82 13.22 5.98
N LYS A 243 25.52 12.88 4.74
CA LYS A 243 26.31 13.29 3.58
C LYS A 243 25.73 14.57 2.96
N GLN A 244 25.84 15.66 3.69
CA GLN A 244 25.57 17.03 3.22
C GLN A 244 26.34 17.43 1.97
N GLN A 245 27.29 16.65 1.51
CA GLN A 245 28.17 16.98 0.38
C GLN A 245 27.51 16.90 -1.02
N ILE A 246 26.34 16.25 -1.14
CA ILE A 246 25.66 16.10 -2.45
C ILE A 246 24.65 17.21 -2.69
N ILE A 247 24.11 17.82 -1.64
CA ILE A 247 23.05 18.81 -1.74
C ILE A 247 23.66 20.21 -1.73
N VAL A 248 23.27 21.02 -2.71
CA VAL A 248 23.65 22.44 -2.79
C VAL A 248 22.39 23.30 -2.68
N SER A 249 22.48 24.38 -1.90
CA SER A 249 21.37 25.34 -1.79
C SER A 249 21.30 26.27 -3.00
N ALA A 250 20.13 26.85 -3.25
CA ALA A 250 19.95 27.87 -4.27
C ALA A 250 20.89 29.07 -4.06
N ALA A 251 21.15 29.47 -2.81
CA ALA A 251 22.11 30.51 -2.47
C ALA A 251 23.53 30.12 -2.87
N THR A 252 23.91 28.85 -2.72
CA THR A 252 25.22 28.33 -3.15
C THR A 252 25.36 28.39 -4.67
N VAL A 253 24.30 28.04 -5.42
CA VAL A 253 24.26 28.16 -6.90
C VAL A 253 24.45 29.62 -7.30
N MET A 254 23.75 30.57 -6.70
CA MET A 254 23.91 31.98 -6.95
C MET A 254 25.34 32.44 -6.70
N LYS A 255 25.95 32.04 -5.59
CA LYS A 255 27.31 32.45 -5.20
C LYS A 255 28.38 31.78 -6.04
N LYS A 256 28.24 30.51 -6.37
CA LYS A 256 29.32 29.70 -6.97
C LYS A 256 29.23 29.60 -8.49
N PHE A 257 28.01 29.52 -9.04
CA PHE A 257 27.79 29.43 -10.48
C PHE A 257 27.58 30.81 -11.10
N PHE A 258 26.61 31.61 -10.61
CA PHE A 258 26.35 32.94 -11.16
C PHE A 258 27.30 34.03 -10.65
N MET A 259 28.01 33.78 -9.56
CA MET A 259 28.95 34.72 -8.92
C MET A 259 28.37 36.12 -8.65
N CYS A 260 27.04 36.21 -8.48
CA CYS A 260 26.34 37.44 -8.25
C CYS A 260 25.13 37.28 -7.32
N THR A 261 24.48 38.38 -6.96
CA THR A 261 23.19 38.38 -6.22
C THR A 261 22.00 38.15 -7.16
N PRO A 262 20.85 37.67 -6.67
CA PRO A 262 19.64 37.50 -7.47
C PRO A 262 19.19 38.80 -8.17
N GLY A 263 19.28 39.93 -7.48
CA GLY A 263 18.92 41.24 -8.06
C GLY A 263 19.84 41.69 -9.19
N ARG A 264 21.16 41.37 -9.08
CA ARG A 264 22.12 41.65 -10.17
C ARG A 264 21.84 40.73 -11.36
N LEU A 265 21.57 39.47 -11.13
CA LEU A 265 21.21 38.52 -12.19
C LEU A 265 19.95 38.97 -12.93
N TRP A 266 18.89 39.37 -12.21
CA TRP A 266 17.67 39.95 -12.79
C TRP A 266 17.98 41.15 -13.68
N ARG A 267 18.77 42.10 -13.19
CA ARG A 267 19.16 43.32 -13.97
C ARG A 267 19.90 42.95 -15.26
N THR A 268 20.89 42.05 -15.16
CA THR A 268 21.68 41.61 -16.35
C THR A 268 20.76 40.96 -17.39
N MET A 269 19.81 40.11 -16.95
CA MET A 269 18.85 39.47 -17.87
C MET A 269 17.88 40.48 -18.52
N THR A 270 17.36 41.45 -17.75
CA THR A 270 16.43 42.46 -18.27
C THR A 270 17.12 43.44 -19.20
N GLU A 271 18.40 43.69 -19.03
CA GLU A 271 19.24 44.53 -19.93
C GLU A 271 19.72 43.77 -21.18
N GLY A 272 19.36 42.47 -21.31
CA GLY A 272 19.78 41.64 -22.47
C GLY A 272 21.29 41.41 -22.56
N LYS A 273 22.01 41.57 -21.45
CA LYS A 273 23.45 41.34 -21.38
C LYS A 273 23.75 39.84 -21.21
N SER A 274 24.87 39.40 -21.78
CA SER A 274 25.36 38.04 -21.62
C SER A 274 25.66 37.75 -20.16
N LEU A 275 25.23 36.57 -19.69
CA LEU A 275 25.49 36.11 -18.34
C LEU A 275 26.90 35.54 -18.25
N SER A 276 27.68 36.04 -17.29
CA SER A 276 28.96 35.44 -16.91
C SER A 276 28.71 34.37 -15.84
N VAL A 277 29.06 33.14 -16.16
CA VAL A 277 28.92 32.00 -15.27
C VAL A 277 30.26 31.32 -15.04
N ASN A 278 30.37 30.62 -13.92
CA ASN A 278 31.55 29.83 -13.61
C ASN A 278 31.57 28.54 -14.42
N GLU A 279 32.43 28.43 -15.38
CA GLU A 279 32.55 27.27 -16.28
C GLU A 279 32.94 25.95 -15.59
N SER A 280 33.44 26.00 -14.35
CA SER A 280 33.68 24.80 -13.55
C SER A 280 32.39 24.09 -13.10
N TYR A 281 31.22 24.68 -13.39
CA TYR A 281 29.91 24.13 -13.07
C TYR A 281 29.04 23.95 -14.32
N ILE A 282 28.16 22.96 -14.29
CA ILE A 282 27.09 22.76 -15.29
C ILE A 282 25.78 22.57 -14.51
N LEU A 283 24.74 23.31 -14.91
CA LEU A 283 23.38 23.13 -14.41
C LEU A 283 22.62 22.21 -15.38
N ILE A 284 22.09 21.10 -14.89
CA ILE A 284 21.35 20.12 -15.69
C ILE A 284 19.93 20.00 -15.14
N ASP A 285 18.95 20.41 -15.92
CA ASP A 285 17.53 20.27 -15.58
C ASP A 285 16.98 18.95 -16.12
N LEU A 286 16.58 18.06 -15.20
CA LEU A 286 16.07 16.72 -15.47
C LEU A 286 14.58 16.70 -15.79
N ARG A 287 13.89 17.84 -15.71
CA ARG A 287 12.46 17.92 -15.96
C ARG A 287 12.15 17.70 -17.44
N SER A 288 10.88 17.43 -17.73
CA SER A 288 10.42 17.31 -19.12
C SER A 288 10.70 18.60 -19.91
N GLU A 289 10.94 18.46 -21.20
CA GLU A 289 11.14 19.58 -22.12
C GLU A 289 10.02 20.63 -22.01
N LYS A 290 8.77 20.19 -21.86
CA LYS A 290 7.61 21.05 -21.63
C LYS A 290 7.76 21.87 -20.35
N SER A 291 8.14 21.26 -19.24
CA SER A 291 8.33 21.97 -17.96
C SER A 291 9.51 22.95 -18.03
N PHE A 292 10.58 22.52 -18.65
CA PHE A 292 11.78 23.35 -18.89
C PHE A 292 11.45 24.58 -19.73
N SER A 293 10.73 24.41 -20.84
CA SER A 293 10.33 25.49 -21.75
C SER A 293 9.42 26.53 -21.07
N CYS A 294 8.56 26.09 -20.14
CA CYS A 294 7.71 27.00 -19.36
C CYS A 294 8.50 27.85 -18.35
N GLY A 295 9.67 27.39 -17.93
CA GLY A 295 10.55 28.13 -17.01
C GLY A 295 11.66 27.26 -16.48
N HIS A 296 12.89 27.75 -16.51
CA HIS A 296 14.09 27.04 -16.05
C HIS A 296 15.09 28.03 -15.41
N ILE A 297 16.07 27.47 -14.71
CA ILE A 297 17.18 28.27 -14.17
C ILE A 297 18.04 28.74 -15.36
N PRO A 298 18.40 30.05 -15.47
CA PRO A 298 19.21 30.55 -16.57
C PRO A 298 20.50 29.72 -16.77
N GLU A 299 20.95 29.57 -18.01
CA GLU A 299 22.14 28.78 -18.37
C GLU A 299 22.09 27.30 -17.99
N SER A 300 20.92 26.76 -17.58
CA SER A 300 20.75 25.32 -17.43
C SER A 300 20.46 24.63 -18.77
N ILE A 301 21.01 23.43 -18.93
CA ILE A 301 20.72 22.57 -20.08
C ILE A 301 19.63 21.54 -19.66
N ASN A 302 18.72 21.27 -20.60
CA ASN A 302 17.69 20.24 -20.36
C ASN A 302 18.17 18.89 -20.87
N ILE A 303 18.30 17.94 -19.94
CA ILE A 303 18.59 16.55 -20.25
C ILE A 303 17.62 15.73 -19.41
N SER A 304 16.66 15.06 -20.04
CA SER A 304 15.72 14.21 -19.31
C SER A 304 16.44 13.07 -18.57
N GLU A 305 15.81 12.54 -17.52
CA GLU A 305 16.38 11.44 -16.73
C GLU A 305 16.79 10.23 -17.58
N SER A 306 15.96 9.87 -18.58
CA SER A 306 16.23 8.75 -19.49
C SER A 306 17.44 9.00 -20.38
N GLN A 307 17.60 10.23 -20.85
CA GLN A 307 18.76 10.63 -21.63
C GLN A 307 20.04 10.67 -20.79
N LEU A 308 19.94 11.16 -19.54
CA LEU A 308 21.09 11.20 -18.64
C LEU A 308 21.60 9.79 -18.34
N ILE A 309 20.71 8.83 -18.07
CA ILE A 309 21.09 7.42 -17.83
C ILE A 309 21.74 6.82 -19.06
N ALA A 310 21.14 7.01 -20.24
CA ALA A 310 21.66 6.45 -21.49
C ALA A 310 23.02 7.06 -21.89
N GLN A 311 23.25 8.30 -21.51
CA GLN A 311 24.46 9.05 -21.88
C GLN A 311 25.53 9.08 -20.79
N VAL A 312 25.25 8.62 -19.57
CA VAL A 312 26.21 8.68 -18.46
C VAL A 312 27.56 8.02 -18.81
N ASP A 313 27.56 6.96 -19.60
CA ASP A 313 28.77 6.28 -20.01
C ASP A 313 29.44 6.97 -21.25
N ALA A 314 28.65 7.78 -21.97
CA ALA A 314 29.07 8.57 -23.15
C ALA A 314 29.27 10.06 -22.82
N LEU A 315 29.01 10.48 -21.56
CA LEU A 315 29.29 11.86 -21.13
C LEU A 315 30.76 12.15 -21.38
N SER A 316 30.98 13.13 -22.20
CA SER A 316 32.33 13.49 -22.66
C SER A 316 33.28 13.68 -21.50
N GLU A 317 34.56 13.38 -21.68
CA GLU A 317 35.63 13.66 -20.70
C GLU A 317 35.59 15.11 -20.19
N GLN A 318 35.06 16.03 -20.98
CA GLN A 318 34.85 17.43 -20.61
C GLN A 318 33.97 17.66 -19.36
N TRP A 319 33.13 16.68 -18.96
CA TRP A 319 32.27 16.83 -17.80
C TRP A 319 32.89 16.20 -16.53
N ARG A 320 33.94 15.43 -16.65
CA ARG A 320 34.56 14.74 -15.50
C ARG A 320 35.12 15.69 -14.47
N ASP A 321 35.70 16.80 -14.91
CA ASP A 321 36.34 17.79 -14.03
C ASP A 321 35.38 18.92 -13.62
N ARG A 322 34.14 18.90 -14.11
CA ARG A 322 33.12 19.89 -13.78
C ARG A 322 32.17 19.43 -12.69
N LYS A 323 31.64 20.38 -11.94
CA LYS A 323 30.63 20.13 -10.92
C LYS A 323 29.24 20.17 -11.55
N LEU A 324 28.58 19.03 -11.63
CA LEU A 324 27.27 18.83 -12.26
C LEU A 324 26.18 19.07 -11.20
N ILE A 325 25.43 20.17 -11.32
CA ILE A 325 24.32 20.47 -10.42
C ILE A 325 23.01 20.05 -11.13
N LEU A 326 22.41 18.98 -10.63
CA LEU A 326 21.17 18.45 -11.16
C LEU A 326 19.96 19.14 -10.54
N ILE A 327 18.96 19.43 -11.37
CA ILE A 327 17.73 20.12 -11.00
C ILE A 327 16.57 19.22 -11.40
N CYS A 328 15.64 18.97 -10.47
CA CYS A 328 14.33 18.40 -10.77
C CYS A 328 13.26 19.25 -10.12
N GLU A 329 11.99 18.81 -10.11
CA GLU A 329 10.90 19.62 -9.59
C GLU A 329 11.08 19.94 -8.10
N TYR A 330 11.34 18.90 -7.23
CA TYR A 330 11.39 19.00 -5.78
C TYR A 330 12.76 18.70 -5.15
N GLY A 331 13.78 18.33 -5.92
CA GLY A 331 15.11 17.98 -5.41
C GLY A 331 15.33 16.50 -5.07
N GLU A 332 14.29 15.66 -5.15
CA GLU A 332 14.39 14.24 -4.80
C GLU A 332 15.04 13.42 -5.93
N LEU A 333 14.51 13.54 -7.14
CA LEU A 333 14.99 12.84 -8.31
C LEU A 333 16.43 13.26 -8.66
N SER A 334 16.72 14.55 -8.62
CA SER A 334 18.07 15.08 -8.89
C SER A 334 19.11 14.57 -7.88
N TYR A 335 18.73 14.35 -6.63
CA TYR A 335 19.62 13.73 -5.65
C TYR A 335 19.97 12.28 -6.03
N PHE A 336 18.98 11.50 -6.44
CA PHE A 336 19.20 10.12 -6.87
C PHE A 336 20.22 10.06 -8.02
N TYR A 337 20.03 10.89 -9.03
CA TYR A 337 20.94 10.93 -10.18
C TYR A 337 22.31 11.54 -9.85
N ALA A 338 22.39 12.54 -8.97
CA ALA A 338 23.64 13.06 -8.48
C ALA A 338 24.48 11.97 -7.80
N ARG A 339 23.80 11.06 -7.07
CA ARG A 339 24.46 9.92 -6.46
C ARG A 339 24.99 8.92 -7.50
N ILE A 340 24.18 8.60 -8.52
CA ILE A 340 24.63 7.74 -9.62
C ILE A 340 25.87 8.32 -10.29
N LEU A 341 25.87 9.64 -10.55
CA LEU A 341 27.02 10.32 -11.14
C LEU A 341 28.26 10.22 -10.24
N GLN A 342 28.13 10.42 -8.93
CA GLN A 342 29.24 10.26 -8.01
C GLN A 342 29.78 8.82 -7.95
N ASP A 343 28.89 7.81 -7.99
CA ASP A 343 29.28 6.39 -8.03
C ASP A 343 30.06 6.06 -9.33
N LYS A 344 29.89 6.86 -10.39
CA LYS A 344 30.60 6.75 -11.67
C LYS A 344 31.82 7.69 -11.77
N GLY A 345 32.19 8.37 -10.68
CA GLY A 345 33.36 9.22 -10.62
C GLY A 345 33.18 10.66 -11.07
N TYR A 346 31.92 11.12 -11.28
CA TYR A 346 31.61 12.52 -11.59
C TYR A 346 31.32 13.33 -10.31
N TYR A 347 31.52 14.64 -10.35
CA TYR A 347 31.17 15.55 -9.25
C TYR A 347 29.68 15.96 -9.32
N GLY A 348 28.77 15.01 -9.04
CA GLY A 348 27.32 15.22 -9.09
C GLY A 348 26.79 15.86 -7.80
N PHE A 349 25.94 16.88 -7.94
CA PHE A 349 25.25 17.59 -6.86
C PHE A 349 23.76 17.72 -7.21
N SER A 350 22.92 17.87 -6.19
CA SER A 350 21.47 18.10 -6.32
C SER A 350 21.10 19.47 -5.78
N LEU A 351 20.28 20.22 -6.49
CA LEU A 351 19.70 21.46 -5.98
C LEU A 351 18.65 21.17 -4.93
N SER A 352 18.87 21.68 -3.71
CA SER A 352 17.96 21.54 -2.57
C SER A 352 16.58 22.12 -2.89
N GLY A 353 15.52 21.29 -2.75
CA GLY A 353 14.14 21.68 -3.02
C GLY A 353 13.81 21.88 -4.50
N GLY A 354 14.75 21.60 -5.40
CA GLY A 354 14.58 21.64 -6.84
C GLY A 354 14.16 23.00 -7.41
N PHE A 355 13.54 22.98 -8.59
CA PHE A 355 13.08 24.18 -9.27
C PHE A 355 11.95 24.91 -8.53
N ILE A 356 11.10 24.19 -7.80
CA ILE A 356 10.04 24.80 -6.98
C ILE A 356 10.68 25.72 -5.94
N LYS A 357 11.70 25.24 -5.21
CA LYS A 357 12.36 26.06 -4.18
C LYS A 357 13.06 27.28 -4.76
N TRP A 358 13.68 27.15 -5.95
CA TRP A 358 14.23 28.27 -6.69
C TRP A 358 13.18 29.32 -7.00
N SER A 359 12.00 28.88 -7.44
CA SER A 359 10.87 29.74 -7.79
C SER A 359 10.23 30.41 -6.57
N GLU A 360 10.09 29.70 -5.45
CA GLU A 360 9.60 30.26 -4.16
C GLU A 360 10.50 31.38 -3.61
N LEU A 361 11.80 31.27 -3.85
CA LEU A 361 12.78 32.28 -3.49
C LEU A 361 12.76 33.49 -4.46
N ASN A 362 11.88 33.49 -5.46
CA ASN A 362 11.80 34.51 -6.50
C ASN A 362 13.15 34.74 -7.22
N TYR A 363 13.93 33.70 -7.40
CA TYR A 363 15.17 33.79 -8.15
C TYR A 363 14.92 33.87 -9.66
N PRO A 364 15.82 34.46 -10.45
CA PRO A 364 15.64 34.66 -11.91
C PRO A 364 15.38 33.34 -12.65
N ARG A 365 14.50 33.42 -13.67
CA ARG A 365 14.10 32.29 -14.52
C ARG A 365 14.12 32.70 -15.97
N SER A 366 14.55 31.82 -16.85
CA SER A 366 14.39 31.91 -18.30
C SER A 366 13.18 31.13 -18.77
N SER A 367 12.61 31.48 -19.93
CA SER A 367 11.49 30.77 -20.56
C SER A 367 11.72 30.79 -22.07
N LEU A 368 11.50 29.65 -22.73
CA LEU A 368 11.59 29.54 -24.19
C LEU A 368 10.28 29.90 -24.89
N THR A 369 9.16 29.90 -24.17
CA THR A 369 7.80 30.00 -24.73
C THR A 369 7.06 31.30 -24.41
N CYS A 370 7.61 32.15 -23.54
CA CYS A 370 6.97 33.41 -23.16
C CYS A 370 7.97 34.55 -23.10
N PRO A 371 7.86 35.59 -23.94
CA PRO A 371 8.56 36.85 -23.68
C PRO A 371 8.04 37.39 -22.34
N ILE A 372 8.96 37.81 -21.48
CA ILE A 372 8.70 38.36 -20.15
C ILE A 372 7.52 39.34 -20.22
N ARG A 373 6.31 38.88 -19.79
CA ARG A 373 5.24 39.84 -19.52
C ARG A 373 5.65 40.61 -18.27
N ARG A 374 5.80 41.91 -18.46
CA ARG A 374 6.10 42.92 -17.44
C ARG A 374 5.07 42.94 -16.30
#